data_4b4c88e2ccd10be82f12bffde15348ed
#
_entry.id   4b4c88e2ccd10be82f12bffde15348ed
#
_cell.length_a   1.000
_cell.length_b   1.000
_cell.length_c   1.000
_cell.angle_alpha   90.00
_cell.angle_beta   90.00
_cell.angle_gamma   90.00
#
_symmetry.space_group_name_H-M   'P 1'
#
loop_
_entity.id
_entity.type
_entity.pdbx_description
1 polymer ?
#
loop_
_entity_poly.entity_id
_entity_poly.type
_entity_poly.pdbx_seq_one_letter_code
_entity_poly.pdbx_strand_id
1 'polypeptide(L)'
;MTAVVHRFEPRVGGAFRVSLTYNSADQPGKTAGPTDTYHGRFVELVPNERVVEELEFETADPALRGVDADDDNARGAADGTDVVVLHDGLPPGVSAADNELGTRMALDKLAALVESIGTR
;
A
#
# COMPACT_ATOMS: atom_id res chain seq x y z
N MET A 1 -3.94 6.69 -11.82
CA MET A 1 -3.33 5.37 -11.52
C MET A 1 -4.39 4.28 -11.60
N THR A 2 -4.05 3.20 -12.25
CA THR A 2 -4.95 2.06 -12.43
C THR A 2 -4.41 0.86 -11.65
N ALA A 3 -5.28 0.14 -10.97
CA ALA A 3 -4.91 -1.02 -10.17
C ALA A 3 -5.50 -2.30 -10.75
N VAL A 4 -4.70 -3.37 -10.77
CA VAL A 4 -5.16 -4.73 -11.07
C VAL A 4 -4.78 -5.62 -9.90
N VAL A 5 -5.77 -6.26 -9.30
CA VAL A 5 -5.55 -7.21 -8.20
C VAL A 5 -5.49 -8.62 -8.80
N HIS A 6 -4.30 -9.23 -8.78
CA HIS A 6 -4.08 -10.57 -9.32
C HIS A 6 -4.41 -11.65 -8.31
N ARG A 7 -4.17 -11.38 -7.03
CA ARG A 7 -4.42 -12.31 -5.93
C ARG A 7 -4.74 -11.53 -4.67
N PHE A 8 -5.72 -12.01 -3.92
CA PHE A 8 -6.11 -11.37 -2.67
C PHE A 8 -6.71 -12.41 -1.71
N GLU A 9 -5.95 -12.74 -0.69
CA GLU A 9 -6.35 -13.70 0.35
C GLU A 9 -6.35 -12.99 1.70
N PRO A 10 -7.44 -12.34 2.10
CA PRO A 10 -7.49 -11.47 3.29
C PRO A 10 -7.62 -12.26 4.59
N ARG A 11 -6.56 -13.00 4.92
CA ARG A 11 -6.42 -13.74 6.16
C ARG A 11 -4.96 -13.75 6.60
N VAL A 12 -4.70 -13.98 7.87
CA VAL A 12 -3.33 -14.10 8.38
C VAL A 12 -2.62 -15.22 7.62
N GLY A 13 -1.44 -14.91 7.09
CA GLY A 13 -0.67 -15.80 6.22
C GLY A 13 -1.14 -15.83 4.76
N GLY A 14 -2.24 -15.16 4.42
CA GLY A 14 -2.74 -15.06 3.06
C GLY A 14 -1.87 -14.16 2.19
N ALA A 15 -1.89 -14.43 0.88
CA ALA A 15 -1.07 -13.70 -0.09
C ALA A 15 -1.87 -12.66 -0.86
N PHE A 16 -1.17 -11.64 -1.34
CA PHE A 16 -1.71 -10.68 -2.30
C PHE A 16 -0.68 -10.36 -3.39
N ARG A 17 -1.17 -9.98 -4.55
CA ARG A 17 -0.35 -9.50 -5.67
C ARG A 17 -1.14 -8.44 -6.43
N VAL A 18 -0.53 -7.27 -6.59
CA VAL A 18 -1.20 -6.10 -7.17
C VAL A 18 -0.25 -5.41 -8.15
N SER A 19 -0.80 -4.95 -9.27
CA SER A 19 -0.10 -4.07 -10.20
C SER A 19 -0.77 -2.69 -10.20
N LEU A 20 0.06 -1.66 -10.03
CA LEU A 20 -0.36 -0.26 -10.12
C LEU A 20 0.30 0.36 -11.34
N THR A 21 -0.50 0.92 -12.23
CA THR A 21 -0.01 1.59 -13.44
C THR A 21 -0.27 3.08 -13.34
N TYR A 22 0.79 3.88 -13.54
CA TYR A 22 0.69 5.33 -13.52
C TYR A 22 -0.05 5.84 -14.77
N ASN A 23 -0.85 6.89 -14.61
CA ASN A 23 -1.62 7.48 -15.71
C ASN A 23 -0.75 8.26 -16.70
N SER A 24 0.44 8.69 -16.27
CA SER A 24 1.40 9.40 -17.10
C SER A 24 2.48 8.45 -17.61
N ALA A 25 2.68 8.40 -18.93
CA ALA A 25 3.74 7.59 -19.53
C ALA A 25 5.16 8.10 -19.19
N ASP A 26 5.28 9.36 -18.73
CA ASP A 26 6.55 9.97 -18.35
C ASP A 26 6.96 9.60 -16.91
N GLN A 27 6.08 8.96 -16.17
CA GLN A 27 6.32 8.55 -14.79
C GLN A 27 6.74 7.08 -14.75
N PRO A 28 8.04 6.78 -14.49
CA PRO A 28 8.50 5.40 -14.48
C PRO A 28 8.01 4.65 -13.25
N GLY A 29 7.58 3.42 -13.46
CA GLY A 29 7.29 2.47 -12.40
C GLY A 29 8.56 1.76 -11.92
N LYS A 30 8.42 1.00 -10.83
CA LYS A 30 9.52 0.26 -10.20
C LYS A 30 9.74 -1.13 -10.80
N THR A 31 8.79 -1.64 -11.56
CA THR A 31 8.83 -3.02 -12.06
C THR A 31 8.93 -3.10 -13.59
N ALA A 32 7.98 -2.53 -14.31
CA ALA A 32 7.97 -2.59 -15.77
C ALA A 32 7.28 -1.35 -16.35
N GLY A 33 8.04 -0.49 -17.07
CA GLY A 33 7.49 0.72 -17.67
C GLY A 33 6.82 1.61 -16.61
N PRO A 34 5.56 2.06 -16.81
CA PRO A 34 4.83 2.89 -15.83
C PRO A 34 4.11 2.06 -14.76
N THR A 35 4.51 0.82 -14.55
CA THR A 35 3.81 -0.12 -13.66
C THR A 35 4.67 -0.53 -12.48
N ASP A 36 4.06 -0.56 -11.29
CA ASP A 36 4.60 -1.19 -10.10
C ASP A 36 3.82 -2.47 -9.82
N THR A 37 4.49 -3.62 -9.86
CA THR A 37 3.91 -4.88 -9.41
C THR A 37 4.59 -5.29 -8.12
N TYR A 38 3.77 -5.55 -7.11
CA TYR A 38 4.26 -6.02 -5.82
C TYR A 38 3.41 -7.19 -5.34
N HIS A 39 4.01 -8.02 -4.50
CA HIS A 39 3.34 -9.12 -3.83
C HIS A 39 3.76 -9.16 -2.36
N GLY A 40 2.96 -9.82 -1.58
CA GLY A 40 3.24 -9.95 -0.16
C GLY A 40 2.27 -10.86 0.54
N ARG A 41 2.23 -10.70 1.85
CA ARG A 41 1.34 -11.49 2.71
C ARG A 41 0.82 -10.65 3.87
N PHE A 42 -0.32 -11.04 4.38
CA PHE A 42 -0.86 -10.48 5.61
C PHE A 42 -0.20 -11.17 6.81
N VAL A 43 0.47 -10.38 7.64
CA VAL A 43 1.14 -10.88 8.85
C VAL A 43 0.19 -10.88 10.03
N GLU A 44 -0.62 -9.83 10.14
CA GLU A 44 -1.59 -9.67 11.21
C GLU A 44 -2.83 -8.94 10.71
N LEU A 45 -3.99 -9.41 11.08
CA LEU A 45 -5.27 -8.77 10.79
C LEU A 45 -6.09 -8.77 12.09
N VAL A 46 -6.28 -7.59 12.66
CA VAL A 46 -7.13 -7.39 13.84
C VAL A 46 -8.35 -6.58 13.40
N PRO A 47 -9.55 -7.16 13.42
CA PRO A 47 -10.75 -6.46 12.96
C PRO A 47 -10.91 -5.09 13.58
N ASN A 48 -11.13 -4.09 12.75
CA ASN A 48 -11.33 -2.68 13.11
C ASN A 48 -10.13 -1.98 13.79
N GLU A 49 -8.97 -2.63 13.87
CA GLU A 49 -7.82 -2.09 14.60
C GLU A 49 -6.53 -2.05 13.78
N ARG A 50 -6.16 -3.14 13.12
CA ARG A 50 -4.80 -3.26 12.59
C ARG A 50 -4.69 -4.18 11.38
N VAL A 51 -3.89 -3.74 10.41
CA VAL A 51 -3.44 -4.56 9.29
C VAL A 51 -1.92 -4.46 9.23
N VAL A 52 -1.23 -5.59 9.31
CA VAL A 52 0.21 -5.67 9.09
C VAL A 52 0.47 -6.53 7.88
N GLU A 53 1.20 -5.99 6.93
CA GLU A 53 1.58 -6.70 5.71
C GLU A 53 3.07 -6.55 5.45
N GLU A 54 3.64 -7.59 4.87
CA GLU A 54 4.98 -7.57 4.30
C GLU A 54 4.84 -7.65 2.80
N LEU A 55 5.57 -6.81 2.08
CA LEU A 55 5.52 -6.78 0.62
C LEU A 55 6.87 -6.49 0.01
N GLU A 56 7.03 -6.85 -1.25
CA GLU A 56 8.20 -6.52 -2.05
C GLU A 56 7.82 -6.25 -3.49
N PHE A 57 8.58 -5.37 -4.14
CA PHE A 57 8.41 -5.10 -5.56
C PHE A 57 8.99 -6.24 -6.39
N GLU A 58 8.28 -6.63 -7.46
CA GLU A 58 8.76 -7.63 -8.42
C GLU A 58 9.71 -6.96 -9.41
N THR A 59 10.95 -6.78 -9.01
CA THR A 59 11.96 -6.04 -9.79
C THR A 59 13.28 -6.78 -9.80
N ALA A 60 14.06 -6.58 -10.89
CA ALA A 60 15.44 -7.05 -10.99
C ALA A 60 16.45 -6.01 -10.46
N ASP A 61 16.01 -4.76 -10.22
CA ASP A 61 16.87 -3.68 -9.73
C ASP A 61 17.19 -3.88 -8.24
N PRO A 62 18.48 -4.09 -7.87
CA PRO A 62 18.85 -4.28 -6.47
C PRO A 62 18.48 -3.11 -5.55
N ALA A 63 18.41 -1.88 -6.09
CA ALA A 63 18.05 -0.69 -5.32
C ALA A 63 16.57 -0.67 -4.92
N LEU A 64 15.72 -1.43 -5.62
CA LEU A 64 14.29 -1.51 -5.39
C LEU A 64 13.88 -2.83 -4.76
N ARG A 65 14.82 -3.73 -4.52
CA ARG A 65 14.58 -5.02 -3.89
C ARG A 65 14.54 -4.91 -2.38
N GLY A 66 13.82 -5.80 -1.77
CA GLY A 66 13.74 -5.95 -0.32
C GLY A 66 12.30 -5.99 0.16
N VAL A 67 12.11 -6.65 1.27
CA VAL A 67 10.80 -6.76 1.92
C VAL A 67 10.62 -5.55 2.83
N ASP A 68 9.56 -4.77 2.61
CA ASP A 68 9.14 -3.76 3.56
C ASP A 68 7.89 -4.21 4.30
N ALA A 69 7.66 -3.60 5.44
CA ALA A 69 6.52 -3.89 6.28
C ALA A 69 5.65 -2.65 6.43
N ASP A 70 4.35 -2.83 6.19
CA ASP A 70 3.34 -1.80 6.40
C ASP A 70 2.52 -2.18 7.62
N ASP A 71 2.38 -1.26 8.56
CA ASP A 71 1.62 -1.42 9.79
C ASP A 71 0.56 -0.32 9.83
N ASP A 72 -0.68 -0.68 9.49
CA ASP A 72 -1.79 0.24 9.42
C ASP A 72 -2.63 0.09 10.69
N ASN A 73 -2.73 1.16 11.46
CA ASN A 73 -3.48 1.18 12.72
C ASN A 73 -4.66 2.14 12.63
N ALA A 74 -5.83 1.66 13.02
CA ALA A 74 -7.04 2.45 13.11
C ALA A 74 -7.39 2.71 14.58
N ARG A 75 -7.65 3.97 14.92
CA ARG A 75 -8.04 4.37 16.27
C ARG A 75 -9.30 5.19 16.24
N GLY A 76 -10.24 4.91 17.14
CA GLY A 76 -11.43 5.71 17.29
C GLY A 76 -11.11 7.15 17.69
N ALA A 77 -11.75 8.10 17.04
CA ALA A 77 -11.71 9.51 17.36
C ALA A 77 -13.13 10.04 17.54
N ALA A 78 -13.27 11.26 18.08
CA ALA A 78 -14.59 11.84 18.36
C ALA A 78 -15.52 11.89 17.14
N ASP A 79 -14.94 12.19 15.96
CA ASP A 79 -15.69 12.39 14.72
C ASP A 79 -15.41 11.32 13.65
N GLY A 80 -14.76 10.24 14.02
CA GLY A 80 -14.43 9.20 13.04
C GLY A 80 -13.30 8.29 13.49
N THR A 81 -12.38 7.99 12.57
CA THR A 81 -11.26 7.09 12.80
C THR A 81 -9.97 7.71 12.34
N ASP A 82 -8.98 7.73 13.22
CA ASP A 82 -7.61 8.09 12.84
C ASP A 82 -6.90 6.84 12.31
N VAL A 83 -6.22 7.01 11.17
CA VAL A 83 -5.42 5.94 10.56
C VAL A 83 -3.96 6.35 10.58
N VAL A 84 -3.12 5.52 11.17
CA VAL A 84 -1.66 5.72 11.22
C VAL A 84 -1.00 4.58 10.47
N VAL A 85 -0.22 4.93 9.45
CA VAL A 85 0.52 3.98 8.61
C VAL A 85 2.01 4.11 8.92
N LEU A 86 2.63 3.00 9.28
CA LEU A 86 4.07 2.92 9.52
C LEU A 86 4.68 2.02 8.46
N HIS A 87 5.65 2.55 7.73
CA HIS A 87 6.44 1.79 6.76
C HIS A 87 7.84 1.55 7.32
N ASP A 88 8.30 0.30 7.28
CA ASP A 88 9.63 -0.09 7.73
C ASP A 88 10.31 -0.95 6.67
N GLY A 89 11.61 -0.79 6.52
CA GLY A 89 12.39 -1.58 5.57
C GLY A 89 12.28 -1.15 4.11
N LEU A 90 12.00 0.13 3.84
CA LEU A 90 11.95 0.63 2.46
C LEU A 90 13.24 0.30 1.71
N PRO A 91 13.16 -0.20 0.45
CA PRO A 91 14.33 -0.40 -0.38
C PRO A 91 15.14 0.89 -0.57
N PRO A 92 16.47 0.82 -0.68
CA PRO A 92 17.31 2.01 -0.77
C PRO A 92 17.02 2.91 -1.98
N GLY A 93 16.47 2.35 -3.06
CA GLY A 93 16.06 3.12 -4.24
C GLY A 93 14.71 3.82 -4.11
N VAL A 94 13.99 3.60 -3.03
CA VAL A 94 12.70 4.24 -2.77
C VAL A 94 12.92 5.40 -1.79
N SER A 95 12.67 6.63 -2.25
CA SER A 95 12.80 7.79 -1.39
C SER A 95 11.66 7.83 -0.36
N ALA A 96 11.98 8.19 0.88
CA ALA A 96 10.98 8.34 1.93
C ALA A 96 9.94 9.41 1.57
N ALA A 97 10.35 10.48 0.92
CA ALA A 97 9.45 11.56 0.50
C ALA A 97 8.45 11.08 -0.57
N ASP A 98 8.92 10.33 -1.57
CA ASP A 98 8.04 9.81 -2.61
C ASP A 98 7.08 8.75 -2.07
N ASN A 99 7.56 7.90 -1.16
CA ASN A 99 6.72 6.92 -0.49
C ASN A 99 5.65 7.60 0.37
N GLU A 100 6.00 8.64 1.10
CA GLU A 100 5.05 9.42 1.90
C GLU A 100 3.97 10.05 1.01
N LEU A 101 4.37 10.66 -0.11
CA LEU A 101 3.44 11.28 -1.04
C LEU A 101 2.46 10.25 -1.62
N GLY A 102 2.96 9.11 -2.07
CA GLY A 102 2.12 8.04 -2.62
C GLY A 102 1.15 7.48 -1.58
N THR A 103 1.61 7.28 -0.37
CA THR A 103 0.77 6.81 0.74
C THR A 103 -0.30 7.83 1.11
N ARG A 104 0.06 9.12 1.15
CA ARG A 104 -0.90 10.21 1.41
C ARG A 104 -1.99 10.24 0.35
N MET A 105 -1.63 10.12 -0.92
CA MET A 105 -2.60 10.07 -2.00
C MET A 105 -3.54 8.87 -1.89
N ALA A 106 -3.02 7.71 -1.50
CA ALA A 106 -3.83 6.51 -1.27
C ALA A 106 -4.79 6.70 -0.09
N LEU A 107 -4.31 7.27 1.01
CA LEU A 107 -5.14 7.56 2.18
C LEU A 107 -6.23 8.59 1.90
N ASP A 108 -5.94 9.60 1.08
CA ASP A 108 -6.94 10.58 0.66
C ASP A 108 -8.07 9.93 -0.15
N LYS A 109 -7.73 8.99 -1.02
CA LYS A 109 -8.73 8.21 -1.77
C LYS A 109 -9.55 7.31 -0.86
N LEU A 110 -8.92 6.68 0.11
CA LEU A 110 -9.61 5.87 1.11
C LEU A 110 -10.57 6.73 1.93
N ALA A 111 -10.12 7.89 2.39
CA ALA A 111 -10.97 8.83 3.14
C ALA A 111 -12.19 9.24 2.32
N ALA A 112 -12.00 9.62 1.06
CA ALA A 112 -13.11 9.99 0.18
C ALA A 112 -14.10 8.85 0.01
N LEU A 113 -13.63 7.61 -0.13
CA LEU A 113 -14.49 6.44 -0.28
C LEU A 113 -15.33 6.19 0.99
N VAL A 114 -14.68 6.13 2.15
CA VAL A 114 -15.38 5.80 3.41
C VAL A 114 -16.30 6.92 3.86
N GLU A 115 -15.94 8.17 3.62
CA GLU A 115 -16.78 9.32 3.93
C GLU A 115 -18.04 9.34 3.05
N SER A 116 -17.94 8.95 1.78
CA SER A 116 -19.10 8.84 0.91
C SER A 116 -20.07 7.73 1.36
N ILE A 117 -19.54 6.64 1.90
CA ILE A 117 -20.35 5.55 2.48
C ILE A 117 -20.96 5.99 3.80
N GLY A 118 -20.20 6.70 4.64
CA GLY A 118 -20.62 7.12 5.96
C GLY A 118 -21.70 8.22 6.01
N THR A 119 -21.95 8.89 4.89
CA THR A 119 -22.97 9.96 4.78
C THR A 119 -24.36 9.47 4.42
N ARG A 120 -24.55 8.17 4.35
CA ARG A 120 -25.86 7.58 4.04
C ARG A 120 -26.87 7.72 5.16
#